data_21456b058950acd4c76f4ce85d8387b2
#
_entry.id   21456b058950acd4c76f4ce85d8387b2
#
_cell.length_a   1.000
_cell.length_b   1.000
_cell.length_c   1.000
_cell.angle_alpha   90.00
_cell.angle_beta   90.00
_cell.angle_gamma   90.00
#
_symmetry.space_group_name_H-M   'P 1'
#
loop_
_entity.id
_entity.type
_entity.pdbx_description
1 polymer ?
#
loop_
_entity_poly.entity_id
_entity_poly.type
_entity_poly.pdbx_seq_one_letter_code
_entity_poly.pdbx_strand_id
1 'polypeptide(L)'
;DIIYLAFHGEKGQIQLYEAKEKNTVVRMVSLEELAEMCSLGWLTDKVVMFGTCRTLAAAESRVRDFMQKSGAALVAGYGKKVDFTRSSILDIGFITEVISPKPKYKSLRERMSIRYSGLMDELGMIIYE
;
A
#
# COMPACT_ATOMS: atom_id res chain seq x y z
N ASP A 1 -10.19 -9.00 4.12
CA ASP A 1 -10.53 -7.56 4.10
C ASP A 1 -9.38 -6.76 3.49
N ILE A 2 -9.71 -5.61 2.88
CA ILE A 2 -8.75 -4.69 2.30
C ILE A 2 -8.77 -3.39 3.11
N ILE A 3 -7.59 -2.91 3.47
CA ILE A 3 -7.38 -1.57 4.04
C ILE A 3 -6.71 -0.74 2.95
N TYR A 4 -7.41 0.29 2.48
CA TYR A 4 -6.87 1.21 1.48
C TYR A 4 -6.48 2.53 2.15
N LEU A 5 -5.19 2.87 2.09
CA LEU A 5 -4.62 4.07 2.70
C LEU A 5 -4.38 5.13 1.62
N ALA A 6 -5.33 6.07 1.50
CA ALA A 6 -5.31 7.16 0.52
C ALA A 6 -4.74 8.44 1.15
N PHE A 7 -3.43 8.58 1.18
CA PHE A 7 -2.72 9.74 1.72
C PHE A 7 -1.65 10.24 0.74
N HIS A 8 -1.08 11.40 1.01
CA HIS A 8 0.20 11.74 0.42
C HIS A 8 1.29 10.85 1.01
N GLY A 9 2.30 10.53 0.23
CA GLY A 9 3.40 9.67 0.66
C GLY A 9 4.75 10.14 0.15
N GLU A 10 5.76 9.73 0.87
CA GLU A 10 7.17 9.82 0.53
C GLU A 10 7.85 8.49 0.85
N LYS A 11 9.12 8.36 0.50
CA LYS A 11 9.87 7.11 0.66
C LYS A 11 9.77 6.54 2.09
N GLY A 12 9.02 5.46 2.22
CA GLY A 12 8.85 4.76 3.50
C GLY A 12 7.99 5.50 4.53
N GLN A 13 7.16 6.47 4.08
CA GLN A 13 6.34 7.30 4.96
C GLN A 13 4.99 7.62 4.33
N ILE A 14 3.99 7.87 5.16
CA ILE A 14 2.73 8.50 4.78
C ILE A 14 2.60 9.86 5.47
N GLN A 15 1.86 10.77 4.84
CA GLN A 15 1.63 12.11 5.35
C GLN A 15 0.24 12.21 5.94
N LEU A 16 0.16 12.53 7.23
CA LEU A 16 -1.07 12.78 7.94
C LEU A 16 -1.24 14.26 8.25
N TYR A 17 -2.48 14.69 8.38
CA TYR A 17 -2.84 16.05 8.79
C TYR A 17 -3.47 15.99 10.17
N GLU A 18 -2.85 16.65 11.13
CA GLU A 18 -3.39 16.82 12.49
C GLU A 18 -4.01 18.21 12.61
N ALA A 19 -5.29 18.27 12.95
CA ALA A 19 -5.93 19.54 13.33
C ALA A 19 -5.53 19.91 14.76
N LYS A 20 -4.83 21.03 14.94
CA LYS A 20 -4.52 21.61 16.27
C LYS A 20 -5.18 22.97 16.38
N GLU A 21 -6.12 23.10 17.32
CA GLU A 21 -6.91 24.29 17.70
C GLU A 21 -7.18 25.34 16.60
N LYS A 22 -6.16 25.92 15.96
CA LYS A 22 -6.29 26.93 14.90
C LYS A 22 -5.49 26.65 13.65
N ASN A 23 -4.67 25.57 13.65
CA ASN A 23 -3.76 25.27 12.54
C ASN A 23 -3.81 23.77 12.19
N THR A 24 -3.63 23.46 10.91
CA THR A 24 -3.37 22.09 10.45
C THR A 24 -1.86 21.84 10.44
N VAL A 25 -1.41 20.84 11.15
CA VAL A 25 0.00 20.43 11.20
C VAL A 25 0.16 19.17 10.35
N VAL A 26 1.16 19.18 9.48
CA VAL A 26 1.57 18.02 8.69
C VAL A 26 2.47 17.14 9.55
N ARG A 27 2.16 15.84 9.64
CA ARG A 27 2.99 14.84 10.30
C ARG A 27 3.34 13.73 9.32
N MET A 28 4.63 13.43 9.20
CA MET A 28 5.10 12.24 8.49
C MET A 28 5.13 11.05 9.45
N VAL A 29 4.52 9.94 9.03
CA VAL A 29 4.50 8.68 9.78
C VAL A 29 5.25 7.63 8.99
N SER A 30 6.32 7.09 9.57
CA SER A 30 7.12 6.05 8.93
C SER A 30 6.38 4.70 8.93
N LEU A 31 6.85 3.76 8.09
CA LEU A 31 6.33 2.38 8.11
C LEU A 31 6.54 1.74 9.48
N GLU A 32 7.62 2.03 10.15
CA GLU A 32 7.95 1.55 11.49
C GLU A 32 6.95 2.06 12.54
N GLU A 33 6.69 3.37 12.55
CA GLU A 33 5.69 3.97 13.44
C GLU A 33 4.28 3.44 13.14
N LEU A 34 3.93 3.30 11.86
CA LEU A 34 2.64 2.76 11.46
C LEU A 34 2.48 1.29 11.92
N ALA A 35 3.54 0.49 11.84
CA ALA A 35 3.54 -0.88 12.34
C ALA A 35 3.31 -0.94 13.85
N GLU A 36 3.93 -0.02 14.61
CA GLU A 36 3.72 0.09 16.06
C GLU A 36 2.28 0.50 16.41
N MET A 37 1.73 1.48 15.70
CA MET A 37 0.33 1.91 15.86
C MET A 37 -0.66 0.78 15.58
N CYS A 38 -0.32 -0.13 14.67
CA CYS A 38 -1.15 -1.27 14.26
C CYS A 38 -0.80 -2.58 14.98
N SER A 39 0.11 -2.57 15.95
CA SER A 39 0.61 -3.77 16.64
C SER A 39 -0.46 -4.53 17.45
N LEU A 40 -1.62 -3.93 17.69
CA LEU A 40 -2.77 -4.57 18.35
C LEU A 40 -3.54 -5.56 17.42
N GLY A 41 -2.98 -5.93 16.30
CA GLY A 41 -3.57 -6.91 15.38
C GLY A 41 -4.61 -6.35 14.41
N TRP A 42 -4.74 -5.05 14.30
CA TRP A 42 -5.74 -4.42 13.42
C TRP A 42 -5.54 -4.73 11.93
N LEU A 43 -4.30 -5.00 11.53
CA LEU A 43 -3.96 -5.37 10.15
C LEU A 43 -3.73 -6.88 9.97
N THR A 44 -3.93 -7.68 11.02
CA THR A 44 -3.72 -9.13 10.95
C THR A 44 -4.61 -9.75 9.86
N ASP A 45 -3.99 -10.52 8.99
CA ASP A 45 -4.64 -11.18 7.84
C ASP A 45 -5.34 -10.23 6.85
N LYS A 46 -5.02 -8.94 6.90
CA LYS A 46 -5.54 -7.94 5.96
C LYS A 46 -4.62 -7.75 4.76
N VAL A 47 -5.23 -7.33 3.66
CA VAL A 47 -4.53 -6.76 2.51
C VAL A 47 -4.43 -5.26 2.74
N VAL A 48 -3.22 -4.73 2.75
CA VAL A 48 -2.96 -3.29 2.91
C VAL A 48 -2.51 -2.71 1.58
N MET A 49 -3.28 -1.76 1.06
CA MET A 49 -2.94 -1.03 -0.17
C MET A 49 -2.58 0.42 0.18
N PHE A 50 -1.33 0.78 -0.11
CA PHE A 50 -0.87 2.17 -0.03
C PHE A 50 -1.17 2.89 -1.35
N GLY A 51 -2.32 3.55 -1.43
CA GLY A 51 -2.67 4.48 -2.52
C GLY A 51 -1.92 5.80 -2.39
N THR A 52 -0.63 5.74 -2.12
CA THR A 52 0.26 6.85 -1.78
C THR A 52 1.46 6.89 -2.71
N CYS A 53 1.95 8.09 -3.03
CA CYS A 53 3.18 8.22 -3.80
C CYS A 53 4.39 7.71 -3.02
N ARG A 54 5.25 6.93 -3.68
CA ARG A 54 6.61 6.59 -3.22
C ARG A 54 6.73 5.86 -1.87
N THR A 55 5.66 5.57 -1.16
CA THR A 55 5.76 4.92 0.15
C THR A 55 6.54 3.60 0.06
N LEU A 56 6.29 2.80 -0.97
CA LEU A 56 7.01 1.55 -1.20
C LEU A 56 8.35 1.72 -1.96
N ALA A 57 8.86 2.94 -2.12
CA ALA A 57 10.26 3.16 -2.51
C ALA A 57 11.25 2.86 -1.37
N ALA A 58 10.75 2.48 -0.19
CA ALA A 58 11.57 1.98 0.91
C ALA A 58 12.28 0.68 0.54
N ALA A 59 13.36 0.36 1.26
CA ALA A 59 14.02 -0.93 1.13
C ALA A 59 13.03 -2.07 1.43
N GLU A 60 13.12 -3.16 0.68
CA GLU A 60 12.23 -4.32 0.85
C GLU A 60 12.18 -4.82 2.30
N SER A 61 13.33 -4.85 2.99
CA SER A 61 13.42 -5.26 4.39
C SER A 61 12.48 -4.46 5.29
N ARG A 62 12.38 -3.14 5.09
CA ARG A 62 11.49 -2.27 5.88
C ARG A 62 10.01 -2.61 5.64
N VAL A 63 9.64 -2.92 4.39
CA VAL A 63 8.26 -3.33 4.07
C VAL A 63 7.96 -4.71 4.67
N ARG A 64 8.90 -5.64 4.60
CA ARG A 64 8.79 -6.95 5.22
C ARG A 64 8.67 -6.87 6.75
N ASP A 65 9.45 -6.01 7.39
CA ASP A 65 9.35 -5.74 8.83
C ASP A 65 7.98 -5.15 9.20
N PHE A 66 7.47 -4.22 8.39
CA PHE A 66 6.12 -3.70 8.55
C PHE A 66 5.07 -4.82 8.48
N MET A 67 5.14 -5.69 7.48
CA MET A 67 4.22 -6.82 7.34
C MET A 67 4.28 -7.75 8.57
N GLN A 68 5.49 -8.10 9.01
CA GLN A 68 5.68 -8.98 10.16
C GLN A 68 5.12 -8.38 11.45
N LYS A 69 5.39 -7.10 11.72
CA LYS A 69 4.95 -6.43 12.95
C LYS A 69 3.46 -6.14 12.98
N SER A 70 2.89 -5.75 11.85
CA SER A 70 1.47 -5.42 11.75
C SER A 70 0.57 -6.63 11.54
N GLY A 71 1.14 -7.77 11.11
CA GLY A 71 0.40 -8.98 10.76
C GLY A 71 -0.29 -8.90 9.39
N ALA A 72 0.00 -7.89 8.58
CA ALA A 72 -0.58 -7.76 7.23
C ALA A 72 -0.21 -8.96 6.35
N ALA A 73 -1.21 -9.59 5.75
CA ALA A 73 -1.02 -10.75 4.88
C ALA A 73 -0.43 -10.38 3.52
N LEU A 74 -0.69 -9.17 3.07
CA LEU A 74 -0.21 -8.64 1.80
C LEU A 74 -0.10 -7.12 1.88
N VAL A 75 0.95 -6.58 1.29
CA VAL A 75 1.14 -5.14 1.14
C VAL A 75 1.36 -4.79 -0.32
N ALA A 76 0.62 -3.81 -0.82
CA ALA A 76 0.78 -3.27 -2.16
C ALA A 76 0.84 -1.75 -2.13
N GLY A 77 1.41 -1.16 -3.16
CA GLY A 77 1.48 0.30 -3.31
C GLY A 77 2.52 0.72 -4.35
N TYR A 78 2.94 1.97 -4.30
CA TYR A 78 3.77 2.58 -5.32
C TYR A 78 5.17 2.95 -4.84
N GLY A 79 6.16 2.61 -5.64
CA GLY A 79 7.55 3.05 -5.47
C GLY A 79 7.89 4.35 -6.19
N LYS A 80 6.96 4.90 -6.98
CA LYS A 80 7.14 6.14 -7.74
C LYS A 80 6.08 7.19 -7.35
N LYS A 81 6.32 8.44 -7.74
CA LYS A 81 5.25 9.45 -7.77
C LYS A 81 4.25 9.07 -8.84
N VAL A 82 2.98 9.03 -8.50
CA VAL A 82 1.92 8.59 -9.40
C VAL A 82 0.91 9.70 -9.66
N ASP A 83 0.35 9.70 -10.86
CA ASP A 83 -0.82 10.50 -11.20
C ASP A 83 -2.07 9.82 -10.65
N PHE A 84 -2.91 10.59 -9.99
CA PHE A 84 -4.11 10.08 -9.32
C PHE A 84 -5.07 9.36 -10.29
N THR A 85 -5.28 9.93 -11.48
CA THR A 85 -6.21 9.36 -12.47
C THR A 85 -5.71 8.01 -12.98
N ARG A 86 -4.42 7.92 -13.30
CA ARG A 86 -3.83 6.68 -13.81
C ARG A 86 -3.70 5.61 -12.72
N SER A 87 -3.30 6.00 -11.51
CA SER A 87 -3.21 5.05 -10.39
C SER A 87 -4.58 4.48 -10.00
N SER A 88 -5.65 5.27 -10.12
CA SER A 88 -7.02 4.81 -9.83
C SER A 88 -7.41 3.59 -10.67
N ILE A 89 -6.99 3.53 -11.94
CA ILE A 89 -7.27 2.38 -12.81
C ILE A 89 -6.61 1.12 -12.23
N LEU A 90 -5.35 1.25 -11.82
CA LEU A 90 -4.59 0.14 -11.27
C LEU A 90 -5.08 -0.27 -9.87
N ASP A 91 -5.47 0.71 -9.05
CA ASP A 91 -6.04 0.46 -7.72
C ASP A 91 -7.36 -0.31 -7.80
N ILE A 92 -8.26 0.07 -8.72
CA ILE A 92 -9.51 -0.64 -8.97
C ILE A 92 -9.22 -2.06 -9.48
N GLY A 93 -8.28 -2.20 -10.40
CA GLY A 93 -7.84 -3.50 -10.89
C GLY A 93 -7.32 -4.40 -9.77
N PHE A 94 -6.48 -3.87 -8.90
CA PHE A 94 -5.95 -4.57 -7.73
C PHE A 94 -7.07 -5.03 -6.78
N ILE A 95 -7.95 -4.12 -6.39
CA ILE A 95 -9.09 -4.44 -5.51
C ILE A 95 -9.95 -5.54 -6.14
N THR A 96 -10.23 -5.45 -7.44
CA THR A 96 -11.01 -6.44 -8.17
C THR A 96 -10.35 -7.82 -8.13
N GLU A 97 -9.03 -7.90 -8.30
CA GLU A 97 -8.30 -9.17 -8.23
C GLU A 97 -8.26 -9.75 -6.80
N VAL A 98 -8.18 -8.90 -5.78
CA VAL A 98 -8.20 -9.34 -4.37
C VAL A 98 -9.55 -9.96 -4.00
N ILE A 99 -10.67 -9.32 -4.37
CA ILE A 99 -12.01 -9.77 -4.02
C ILE A 99 -12.57 -10.86 -4.95
N SER A 100 -11.89 -11.14 -6.06
CA SER A 100 -12.36 -12.12 -7.04
C SER A 100 -12.47 -13.52 -6.43
N PRO A 101 -13.61 -14.21 -6.58
CA PRO A 101 -13.80 -15.56 -6.07
C PRO A 101 -13.08 -16.64 -6.89
N LYS A 102 -12.36 -16.28 -7.93
CA LYS A 102 -11.71 -17.23 -8.82
C LYS A 102 -10.66 -18.08 -8.10
N PRO A 103 -10.48 -19.36 -8.50
CA PRO A 103 -9.46 -20.22 -7.95
C PRO A 103 -8.08 -19.55 -8.01
N LYS A 104 -7.41 -19.46 -6.88
CA LYS A 104 -6.12 -18.75 -6.75
C LYS A 104 -4.95 -19.70 -7.10
N TYR A 105 -4.91 -20.22 -8.33
CA TYR A 105 -3.76 -21.02 -8.79
C TYR A 105 -2.49 -20.20 -8.99
N LYS A 106 -2.64 -18.87 -9.09
CA LYS A 106 -1.54 -17.92 -9.25
C LYS A 106 -1.58 -16.92 -8.11
N SER A 107 -0.43 -16.44 -7.69
CA SER A 107 -0.33 -15.36 -6.73
C SER A 107 -1.06 -14.10 -7.25
N LEU A 108 -1.41 -13.19 -6.35
CA LEU A 108 -2.03 -11.93 -6.75
C LEU A 108 -1.09 -11.13 -7.65
N ARG A 109 0.20 -11.11 -7.33
CA ARG A 109 1.22 -10.45 -8.14
C ARG A 109 1.26 -10.99 -9.58
N GLU A 110 1.20 -12.32 -9.74
CA GLU A 110 1.16 -12.93 -11.07
C GLU A 110 -0.10 -12.54 -11.85
N ARG A 111 -1.27 -12.58 -11.20
CA ARG A 111 -2.54 -12.19 -11.84
C ARG A 111 -2.55 -10.73 -12.26
N MET A 112 -2.05 -9.84 -11.43
CA MET A 112 -1.89 -8.44 -11.75
C MET A 112 -0.91 -8.23 -12.91
N SER A 113 0.22 -8.91 -12.90
CA SER A 113 1.23 -8.81 -13.98
C SER A 113 0.69 -9.28 -15.32
N ILE A 114 -0.15 -10.31 -15.38
CA ILE A 114 -0.75 -10.77 -16.61
C ILE A 114 -1.65 -9.70 -17.25
N ARG A 115 -2.38 -8.93 -16.44
CA ARG A 115 -3.39 -7.99 -16.93
C ARG A 115 -2.88 -6.56 -17.04
N TYR A 116 -1.97 -6.16 -16.18
CA TYR A 116 -1.61 -4.76 -15.95
C TYR A 116 -0.10 -4.50 -15.98
N SER A 117 0.73 -5.42 -16.53
CA SER A 117 2.20 -5.30 -16.45
C SER A 117 2.73 -3.94 -16.91
N GLY A 118 2.29 -3.44 -18.06
CA GLY A 118 2.73 -2.15 -18.57
C GLY A 118 2.40 -0.99 -17.64
N LEU A 119 1.19 -0.97 -17.07
CA LEU A 119 0.77 0.08 -16.14
C LEU A 119 1.46 -0.07 -14.77
N MET A 120 1.67 -1.30 -14.31
CA MET A 120 2.43 -1.56 -13.09
C MET A 120 3.86 -1.05 -13.19
N ASP A 121 4.54 -1.32 -14.32
CA ASP A 121 5.92 -0.86 -14.55
C ASP A 121 5.99 0.66 -14.68
N GLU A 122 5.05 1.26 -15.40
CA GLU A 122 4.96 2.70 -15.56
C GLU A 122 4.79 3.42 -14.22
N LEU A 123 3.84 2.98 -13.41
CA LEU A 123 3.49 3.59 -12.13
C LEU A 123 4.35 3.09 -10.96
N GLY A 124 5.14 2.05 -11.18
CA GLY A 124 5.99 1.46 -10.14
C GLY A 124 5.19 0.79 -9.02
N MET A 125 4.13 0.06 -9.37
CA MET A 125 3.38 -0.72 -8.41
C MET A 125 4.18 -1.92 -7.94
N ILE A 126 4.22 -2.12 -6.64
CA ILE A 126 4.92 -3.22 -5.97
C ILE A 126 3.91 -3.97 -5.11
N ILE A 127 4.00 -5.31 -5.13
CA ILE A 127 3.15 -6.19 -4.32
C ILE A 127 4.08 -7.13 -3.55
N TYR A 128 3.95 -7.11 -2.23
CA TYR A 128 4.59 -8.02 -1.29
C TYR A 128 3.55 -9.00 -0.74
N GLU A 129 3.81 -10.28 -0.97
CA GLU A 129 2.99 -11.40 -0.47
C GLU A 129 3.75 -12.19 0.60
#